data_1787a14ad496427037a4fd6c90e1362d
#
_entry.id   1787a14ad496427037a4fd6c90e1362d
#
_cell.length_a   1.000
_cell.length_b   1.000
_cell.length_c   1.000
_cell.angle_alpha   90.00
_cell.angle_beta   90.00
_cell.angle_gamma   90.00
#
_symmetry.space_group_name_H-M   'P 1'
#
loop_
_entity.id
_entity.type
_entity.pdbx_description
1 polymer ?
#
loop_
_entity_poly.entity_id
_entity_poly.type
_entity_poly.pdbx_seq_one_letter_code
_entity_poly.pdbx_strand_id
1 'polypeptide(L)'
;MAGPKSGPPIILLHGFPEFWRGWVNQVPALVEAGCRVIMPDQRGYNLSDKPLRAKAYNMHELVNDIIGLIDALDYEKVNLVGHDWGAAVAWMTAIWHPERIYRLGILNVPHPAVMKHFLLRDLEQIRRSWYIFFFQLPWLPEAGMGAVNWRGAERALRGSGKIHTFTNEDIEKYKEAWSQPGAMTAMINWYRAVVRYQPRITNDMRVKIPTLMMWGMKDVALSHRMARLSMDFVDEGNLIFFPEATHWVQHDAAAEVNHYLVDFLLDKISIKVLR
;
A
#
# COMPACT_ATOMS: atom_id res chain seq x y z
N MET A 1 12.59 -11.97 -1.11
CA MET A 1 13.58 -11.21 -0.29
C MET A 1 14.84 -10.99 -1.10
N ALA A 2 15.47 -9.81 -0.98
CA ALA A 2 16.68 -9.43 -1.69
C ALA A 2 17.65 -8.67 -0.77
N GLY A 3 18.93 -8.54 -1.18
CA GLY A 3 19.97 -7.83 -0.44
C GLY A 3 20.63 -8.62 0.70
N PRO A 4 21.65 -8.02 1.34
CA PRO A 4 22.45 -8.69 2.36
C PRO A 4 21.63 -8.99 3.62
N LYS A 5 21.87 -10.16 4.23
CA LYS A 5 21.13 -10.56 5.44
C LYS A 5 21.38 -9.63 6.64
N SER A 6 22.54 -9.01 6.70
CA SER A 6 22.95 -8.07 7.76
C SER A 6 22.52 -6.62 7.49
N GLY A 7 21.91 -6.33 6.33
CA GLY A 7 21.46 -4.99 6.00
C GLY A 7 20.23 -4.57 6.80
N PRO A 8 19.96 -3.25 6.92
CA PRO A 8 18.76 -2.73 7.56
C PRO A 8 17.51 -3.35 6.92
N PRO A 9 16.62 -3.97 7.72
CA PRO A 9 15.43 -4.64 7.19
C PRO A 9 14.37 -3.61 6.74
N ILE A 10 13.84 -3.83 5.54
CA ILE A 10 12.76 -3.03 4.96
C ILE A 10 11.67 -3.98 4.48
N ILE A 11 10.45 -3.82 4.97
CA ILE A 11 9.27 -4.50 4.45
C ILE A 11 8.51 -3.57 3.51
N LEU A 12 8.24 -4.04 2.29
CA LEU A 12 7.48 -3.31 1.26
C LEU A 12 6.13 -4.01 1.05
N LEU A 13 5.04 -3.29 1.36
CA LEU A 13 3.67 -3.80 1.27
C LEU A 13 2.99 -3.24 0.01
N HIS A 14 2.63 -4.13 -0.90
CA HIS A 14 1.92 -3.80 -2.15
C HIS A 14 0.44 -3.52 -1.92
N GLY A 15 -0.25 -3.00 -2.94
CA GLY A 15 -1.69 -2.74 -2.93
C GLY A 15 -2.50 -3.64 -3.87
N PHE A 16 -3.73 -3.23 -4.12
CA PHE A 16 -4.66 -3.89 -5.02
C PHE A 16 -4.56 -3.28 -6.45
N PRO A 17 -4.56 -4.08 -7.50
CA PRO A 17 -4.55 -5.55 -7.54
C PRO A 17 -3.15 -6.12 -7.79
N GLU A 18 -2.13 -5.51 -7.21
CA GLU A 18 -0.73 -5.91 -7.36
C GLU A 18 -0.37 -7.12 -6.46
N PHE A 19 0.89 -7.49 -6.46
CA PHE A 19 1.54 -8.44 -5.56
C PHE A 19 2.99 -7.94 -5.34
N TRP A 20 3.90 -8.75 -4.77
CA TRP A 20 5.26 -8.29 -4.45
C TRP A 20 5.97 -7.57 -5.62
N ARG A 21 5.59 -7.88 -6.88
CA ARG A 21 6.17 -7.27 -8.10
C ARG A 21 5.89 -5.76 -8.20
N GLY A 22 4.88 -5.23 -7.53
CA GLY A 22 4.63 -3.79 -7.43
C GLY A 22 5.82 -2.97 -6.94
N TRP A 23 6.84 -3.64 -6.38
CA TRP A 23 8.05 -3.04 -5.86
C TRP A 23 9.32 -3.31 -6.70
N VAL A 24 9.17 -3.91 -7.88
CA VAL A 24 10.31 -4.34 -8.72
C VAL A 24 11.27 -3.18 -9.03
N ASN A 25 10.77 -1.96 -9.19
CA ASN A 25 11.56 -0.78 -9.49
C ASN A 25 12.31 -0.20 -8.27
N GLN A 26 11.89 -0.53 -7.04
CA GLN A 26 12.50 -0.04 -5.80
C GLN A 26 13.60 -0.97 -5.29
N VAL A 27 13.46 -2.27 -5.56
CA VAL A 27 14.37 -3.30 -5.04
C VAL A 27 15.83 -3.05 -5.40
N PRO A 28 16.21 -2.77 -6.67
CA PRO A 28 17.62 -2.57 -7.03
C PRO A 28 18.26 -1.46 -6.22
N ALA A 29 17.63 -0.29 -6.13
CA ALA A 29 18.17 0.86 -5.42
C ALA A 29 18.34 0.62 -3.91
N LEU A 30 17.36 -0.04 -3.29
CA LEU A 30 17.42 -0.37 -1.86
C LEU A 30 18.50 -1.44 -1.56
N VAL A 31 18.67 -2.42 -2.45
CA VAL A 31 19.71 -3.44 -2.33
C VAL A 31 21.11 -2.83 -2.54
N GLU A 32 21.27 -1.96 -3.52
CA GLU A 32 22.51 -1.22 -3.77
C GLU A 32 22.89 -0.32 -2.58
N ALA A 33 21.88 0.24 -1.91
CA ALA A 33 22.05 1.00 -0.67
C ALA A 33 22.38 0.12 0.56
N GLY A 34 22.48 -1.22 0.39
CA GLY A 34 22.87 -2.17 1.44
C GLY A 34 21.70 -2.68 2.28
N CYS A 35 20.45 -2.43 1.89
CA CYS A 35 19.28 -2.86 2.67
C CYS A 35 18.91 -4.32 2.45
N ARG A 36 18.30 -4.94 3.46
CA ARG A 36 17.60 -6.21 3.36
C ARG A 36 16.14 -5.96 3.02
N VAL A 37 15.74 -6.23 1.78
CA VAL A 37 14.40 -5.95 1.27
C VAL A 37 13.52 -7.19 1.34
N ILE A 38 12.35 -7.06 1.99
CA ILE A 38 11.35 -8.10 2.18
C ILE A 38 10.05 -7.63 1.51
N MET A 39 9.54 -8.39 0.55
CA MET A 39 8.33 -8.09 -0.19
C MET A 39 7.38 -9.29 -0.08
N PRO A 40 6.50 -9.33 0.92
CA PRO A 40 5.53 -10.40 1.02
C PRO A 40 4.44 -10.24 -0.04
N ASP A 41 3.92 -11.34 -0.55
CA ASP A 41 2.55 -11.34 -1.04
C ASP A 41 1.64 -11.30 0.17
N GLN A 42 0.86 -10.25 0.33
CA GLN A 42 0.00 -10.11 1.49
C GLN A 42 -1.12 -11.15 1.47
N ARG A 43 -1.76 -11.40 2.60
CA ARG A 43 -2.89 -12.33 2.74
C ARG A 43 -3.91 -12.16 1.61
N GLY A 44 -4.22 -13.24 0.90
CA GLY A 44 -5.18 -13.24 -0.20
C GLY A 44 -4.59 -13.00 -1.59
N TYR A 45 -3.34 -12.59 -1.68
CA TYR A 45 -2.68 -12.27 -2.94
C TYR A 45 -1.78 -13.41 -3.41
N ASN A 46 -1.67 -13.59 -4.73
CA ASN A 46 -0.76 -14.50 -5.43
C ASN A 46 -0.66 -15.87 -4.74
N LEU A 47 0.49 -16.24 -4.19
CA LEU A 47 0.73 -17.54 -3.57
C LEU A 47 0.39 -17.61 -2.07
N SER A 48 0.13 -16.46 -1.41
CA SER A 48 -0.22 -16.45 0.00
C SER A 48 -1.60 -17.04 0.29
N ASP A 49 -1.83 -17.44 1.54
CA ASP A 49 -3.08 -18.03 2.01
C ASP A 49 -4.29 -17.14 1.72
N LYS A 50 -5.39 -17.77 1.32
CA LYS A 50 -6.64 -17.13 0.89
C LYS A 50 -7.83 -17.61 1.73
N PRO A 51 -7.95 -17.16 2.99
CA PRO A 51 -9.09 -17.49 3.82
C PRO A 51 -10.41 -17.12 3.14
N LEU A 52 -11.41 -18.00 3.22
CA LEU A 52 -12.67 -17.84 2.47
C LEU A 52 -13.54 -16.68 2.99
N ARG A 53 -13.48 -16.40 4.29
CA ARG A 53 -14.38 -15.44 4.94
C ARG A 53 -13.79 -14.03 4.92
N ALA A 54 -14.59 -13.04 4.50
CA ALA A 54 -14.17 -11.64 4.50
C ALA A 54 -13.67 -11.16 5.89
N LYS A 55 -14.20 -11.70 6.99
CA LYS A 55 -13.75 -11.38 8.35
C LYS A 55 -12.25 -11.63 8.56
N ALA A 56 -11.65 -12.61 7.87
CA ALA A 56 -10.22 -12.90 7.96
C ALA A 56 -9.32 -11.82 7.34
N TYR A 57 -9.91 -10.83 6.66
CA TYR A 57 -9.22 -9.70 6.04
C TYR A 57 -9.46 -8.37 6.79
N ASN A 58 -9.94 -8.44 8.05
CA ASN A 58 -10.05 -7.24 8.87
C ASN A 58 -8.66 -6.69 9.22
N MET A 59 -8.59 -5.42 9.55
CA MET A 59 -7.32 -4.72 9.73
C MET A 59 -6.44 -5.31 10.85
N HIS A 60 -7.04 -5.87 11.92
CA HIS A 60 -6.26 -6.52 12.98
C HIS A 60 -5.51 -7.75 12.47
N GLU A 61 -6.18 -8.59 11.66
CA GLU A 61 -5.54 -9.77 11.06
C GLU A 61 -4.40 -9.37 10.11
N LEU A 62 -4.62 -8.31 9.30
CA LEU A 62 -3.60 -7.83 8.34
C LEU A 62 -2.38 -7.25 9.06
N VAL A 63 -2.58 -6.50 10.14
CA VAL A 63 -1.48 -5.99 10.99
C VAL A 63 -0.78 -7.14 11.69
N ASN A 64 -1.53 -8.12 12.22
CA ASN A 64 -0.93 -9.30 12.86
C ASN A 64 -0.06 -10.12 11.91
N ASP A 65 -0.40 -10.17 10.61
CA ASP A 65 0.46 -10.81 9.61
C ASP A 65 1.82 -10.10 9.50
N ILE A 66 1.84 -8.77 9.57
CA ILE A 66 3.10 -8.02 9.49
C ILE A 66 3.93 -8.19 10.76
N ILE A 67 3.30 -8.13 11.93
CA ILE A 67 4.00 -8.40 13.20
C ILE A 67 4.52 -9.83 13.23
N GLY A 68 3.70 -10.81 12.84
CA GLY A 68 4.13 -12.22 12.74
C GLY A 68 5.28 -12.43 11.74
N LEU A 69 5.31 -11.68 10.63
CA LEU A 69 6.42 -11.72 9.67
C LEU A 69 7.70 -11.14 10.28
N ILE A 70 7.61 -10.03 11.02
CA ILE A 70 8.75 -9.42 11.72
C ILE A 70 9.32 -10.42 12.74
N ASP A 71 8.45 -11.08 13.53
CA ASP A 71 8.84 -12.09 14.52
C ASP A 71 9.46 -13.32 13.86
N ALA A 72 8.85 -13.84 12.79
CA ALA A 72 9.35 -15.02 12.07
C ALA A 72 10.71 -14.79 11.40
N LEU A 73 11.07 -13.54 11.13
CA LEU A 73 12.37 -13.15 10.58
C LEU A 73 13.38 -12.74 11.66
N ASP A 74 13.00 -12.83 12.94
CA ASP A 74 13.83 -12.50 14.12
C ASP A 74 14.31 -11.04 14.12
N TYR A 75 13.45 -10.11 13.67
CA TYR A 75 13.72 -8.69 13.77
C TYR A 75 13.00 -8.06 14.97
N GLU A 76 13.70 -7.23 15.73
CA GLU A 76 13.06 -6.39 16.75
C GLU A 76 12.22 -5.28 16.11
N LYS A 77 12.82 -4.59 15.14
CA LYS A 77 12.19 -3.51 14.38
C LYS A 77 12.57 -3.57 12.90
N VAL A 78 11.71 -2.98 12.07
CA VAL A 78 11.93 -2.86 10.63
C VAL A 78 11.59 -1.45 10.13
N ASN A 79 12.08 -1.08 8.97
CA ASN A 79 11.49 -0.01 8.17
C ASN A 79 10.28 -0.58 7.42
N LEU A 80 9.17 0.15 7.39
CA LEU A 80 7.93 -0.28 6.76
C LEU A 80 7.50 0.70 5.69
N VAL A 81 7.28 0.22 4.48
CA VAL A 81 6.80 1.04 3.36
C VAL A 81 5.56 0.38 2.77
N GLY A 82 4.54 1.17 2.48
CA GLY A 82 3.32 0.66 1.87
C GLY A 82 2.78 1.55 0.75
N HIS A 83 2.13 0.90 -0.21
CA HIS A 83 1.37 1.53 -1.28
C HIS A 83 -0.05 0.97 -1.27
N ASP A 84 -1.07 1.81 -1.54
CA ASP A 84 -2.49 1.45 -1.60
C ASP A 84 -2.93 0.67 -0.35
N TRP A 85 -3.51 -0.53 -0.45
CA TRP A 85 -3.86 -1.34 0.72
C TRP A 85 -2.67 -1.64 1.63
N GLY A 86 -1.48 -1.82 1.06
CA GLY A 86 -0.26 -1.98 1.85
C GLY A 86 0.05 -0.75 2.70
N ALA A 87 -0.23 0.46 2.20
CA ALA A 87 -0.10 1.68 2.99
C ALA A 87 -1.16 1.79 4.09
N ALA A 88 -2.40 1.33 3.83
CA ALA A 88 -3.43 1.27 4.88
C ALA A 88 -3.00 0.34 6.03
N VAL A 89 -2.41 -0.81 5.73
CA VAL A 89 -1.84 -1.73 6.73
C VAL A 89 -0.64 -1.10 7.42
N ALA A 90 0.26 -0.45 6.67
CA ALA A 90 1.45 0.20 7.21
C ALA A 90 1.10 1.33 8.21
N TRP A 91 0.12 2.17 7.87
CA TRP A 91 -0.43 3.17 8.80
C TRP A 91 -0.89 2.53 10.12
N MET A 92 -1.74 1.51 10.03
CA MET A 92 -2.30 0.87 11.22
C MET A 92 -1.23 0.11 12.02
N THR A 93 -0.24 -0.49 11.35
CA THR A 93 0.90 -1.11 12.04
C THR A 93 1.69 -0.08 12.83
N ALA A 94 1.99 1.08 12.24
CA ALA A 94 2.71 2.16 12.90
C ALA A 94 1.93 2.80 14.07
N ILE A 95 0.60 2.85 13.98
CA ILE A 95 -0.27 3.38 15.05
C ILE A 95 -0.35 2.39 16.22
N TRP A 96 -0.53 1.09 15.93
CA TRP A 96 -0.75 0.09 16.98
C TRP A 96 0.53 -0.50 17.56
N HIS A 97 1.61 -0.54 16.76
CA HIS A 97 2.91 -1.15 17.11
C HIS A 97 4.09 -0.23 16.75
N PRO A 98 4.12 1.03 17.25
CA PRO A 98 5.21 1.96 16.93
C PRO A 98 6.58 1.44 17.40
N GLU A 99 6.60 0.58 18.42
CA GLU A 99 7.82 -0.06 18.93
C GLU A 99 8.47 -1.05 17.95
N ARG A 100 7.73 -1.49 16.92
CA ARG A 100 8.21 -2.47 15.93
C ARG A 100 8.70 -1.81 14.63
N ILE A 101 8.56 -0.50 14.49
CA ILE A 101 8.85 0.22 13.26
C ILE A 101 9.89 1.31 13.51
N TYR A 102 10.95 1.35 12.69
CA TYR A 102 11.94 2.44 12.72
C TYR A 102 11.42 3.68 12.00
N ARG A 103 11.00 3.51 10.74
CA ARG A 103 10.53 4.57 9.83
C ARG A 103 9.39 4.06 8.98
N LEU A 104 8.46 4.96 8.66
CA LEU A 104 7.27 4.66 7.86
C LEU A 104 7.31 5.38 6.53
N GLY A 105 7.23 4.66 5.42
CA GLY A 105 7.02 5.20 4.07
C GLY A 105 5.59 4.93 3.59
N ILE A 106 4.90 5.96 3.14
CA ILE A 106 3.52 5.87 2.66
C ILE A 106 3.41 6.42 1.25
N LEU A 107 2.87 5.63 0.34
CA LEU A 107 2.64 6.03 -1.05
C LEU A 107 1.15 6.06 -1.34
N ASN A 108 0.66 7.23 -1.73
CA ASN A 108 -0.70 7.50 -2.25
C ASN A 108 -1.88 7.00 -1.39
N VAL A 109 -1.75 6.96 -0.05
CA VAL A 109 -2.89 6.63 0.82
C VAL A 109 -2.91 7.54 2.03
N PRO A 110 -4.05 8.17 2.35
CA PRO A 110 -4.15 9.05 3.48
C PRO A 110 -4.16 8.30 4.80
N HIS A 111 -3.91 9.03 5.87
CA HIS A 111 -4.13 8.54 7.21
C HIS A 111 -5.57 8.04 7.40
N PRO A 112 -5.82 6.92 8.13
CA PRO A 112 -7.14 6.31 8.23
C PRO A 112 -8.24 7.25 8.75
N ALA A 113 -7.92 8.16 9.69
CA ALA A 113 -8.87 9.14 10.17
C ALA A 113 -9.29 10.15 9.09
N VAL A 114 -8.33 10.57 8.23
CA VAL A 114 -8.59 11.48 7.11
C VAL A 114 -9.43 10.75 6.03
N MET A 115 -9.08 9.51 5.70
CA MET A 115 -9.87 8.71 4.75
C MET A 115 -11.32 8.58 5.21
N LYS A 116 -11.55 8.24 6.47
CA LYS A 116 -12.89 8.14 7.05
C LYS A 116 -13.65 9.47 6.95
N HIS A 117 -13.00 10.59 7.27
CA HIS A 117 -13.61 11.91 7.17
C HIS A 117 -14.07 12.23 5.75
N PHE A 118 -13.21 11.98 4.74
CA PHE A 118 -13.52 12.25 3.34
C PHE A 118 -14.60 11.32 2.78
N LEU A 119 -14.57 10.03 3.12
CA LEU A 119 -15.63 9.10 2.72
C LEU A 119 -17.02 9.43 3.30
N LEU A 120 -17.09 10.21 4.38
CA LEU A 120 -18.35 10.59 4.99
C LEU A 120 -18.84 11.98 4.58
N ARG A 121 -17.95 12.87 4.09
CA ARG A 121 -18.27 14.30 3.95
C ARG A 121 -17.84 14.94 2.64
N ASP A 122 -16.95 14.32 1.86
CA ASP A 122 -16.45 14.87 0.60
C ASP A 122 -17.08 14.14 -0.59
N LEU A 123 -18.00 14.80 -1.28
CA LEU A 123 -18.74 14.21 -2.40
C LEU A 123 -17.82 13.79 -3.56
N GLU A 124 -16.73 14.52 -3.79
CA GLU A 124 -15.76 14.16 -4.81
C GLU A 124 -15.07 12.84 -4.45
N GLN A 125 -14.59 12.70 -3.20
CA GLN A 125 -13.96 11.46 -2.77
C GLN A 125 -14.94 10.29 -2.74
N ILE A 126 -16.18 10.50 -2.29
CA ILE A 126 -17.22 9.46 -2.31
C ILE A 126 -17.42 8.96 -3.75
N ARG A 127 -17.49 9.87 -4.73
CA ARG A 127 -17.64 9.50 -6.15
C ARG A 127 -16.40 8.77 -6.68
N ARG A 128 -15.18 9.22 -6.32
CA ARG A 128 -13.93 8.54 -6.70
C ARG A 128 -13.85 7.13 -6.10
N SER A 129 -14.41 6.93 -4.92
CA SER A 129 -14.42 5.65 -4.17
C SER A 129 -15.58 4.71 -4.53
N TRP A 130 -16.30 4.93 -5.63
CA TRP A 130 -17.46 4.14 -6.05
C TRP A 130 -17.18 2.63 -6.08
N TYR A 131 -15.97 2.24 -6.43
CA TYR A 131 -15.53 0.84 -6.51
C TYR A 131 -15.57 0.12 -5.17
N ILE A 132 -15.39 0.82 -4.05
CA ILE A 132 -15.51 0.25 -2.69
C ILE A 132 -16.93 -0.28 -2.49
N PHE A 133 -17.94 0.46 -2.95
CA PHE A 133 -19.34 0.04 -2.87
C PHE A 133 -19.65 -1.08 -3.87
N PHE A 134 -19.12 -0.99 -5.08
CA PHE A 134 -19.24 -2.04 -6.09
C PHE A 134 -18.68 -3.38 -5.58
N PHE A 135 -17.54 -3.38 -4.92
CA PHE A 135 -16.92 -4.58 -4.34
C PHE A 135 -17.69 -5.20 -3.16
N GLN A 136 -18.73 -4.54 -2.64
CA GLN A 136 -19.63 -5.16 -1.66
C GLN A 136 -20.63 -6.15 -2.29
N LEU A 137 -20.85 -6.07 -3.59
CA LEU A 137 -21.74 -6.99 -4.29
C LEU A 137 -21.18 -8.42 -4.29
N PRO A 138 -22.02 -9.44 -4.18
CA PRO A 138 -21.57 -10.81 -4.30
C PRO A 138 -21.25 -11.16 -5.75
N TRP A 139 -20.23 -11.97 -5.99
CA TRP A 139 -19.78 -12.57 -7.27
C TRP A 139 -19.61 -11.63 -8.48
N LEU A 140 -20.34 -10.55 -8.56
CA LEU A 140 -20.35 -9.63 -9.71
C LEU A 140 -18.99 -8.92 -9.90
N PRO A 141 -18.32 -8.40 -8.86
CA PRO A 141 -16.99 -7.82 -9.00
C PRO A 141 -15.96 -8.83 -9.48
N GLU A 142 -15.97 -10.04 -8.91
CA GLU A 142 -15.08 -11.14 -9.31
C GLU A 142 -15.27 -11.50 -10.78
N ALA A 143 -16.53 -11.65 -11.22
CA ALA A 143 -16.86 -11.94 -12.60
C ALA A 143 -16.42 -10.79 -13.54
N GLY A 144 -16.67 -9.53 -13.15
CA GLY A 144 -16.29 -8.37 -13.94
C GLY A 144 -14.77 -8.21 -14.09
N MET A 145 -14.02 -8.45 -13.01
CA MET A 145 -12.56 -8.39 -13.04
C MET A 145 -11.94 -9.54 -13.84
N GLY A 146 -12.48 -10.78 -13.67
CA GLY A 146 -11.95 -11.99 -14.29
C GLY A 146 -12.40 -12.24 -15.73
N ALA A 147 -13.46 -11.58 -16.20
CA ALA A 147 -14.05 -11.83 -17.51
C ALA A 147 -13.04 -11.61 -18.63
N VAL A 148 -13.14 -12.46 -19.67
CA VAL A 148 -12.35 -12.35 -20.91
C VAL A 148 -10.84 -12.23 -20.62
N ASN A 149 -10.28 -13.22 -19.95
CA ASN A 149 -8.86 -13.28 -19.60
C ASN A 149 -8.37 -12.03 -18.82
N TRP A 150 -9.07 -11.72 -17.73
CA TRP A 150 -8.72 -10.62 -16.81
C TRP A 150 -8.80 -9.21 -17.40
N ARG A 151 -9.56 -9.04 -18.50
CA ARG A 151 -9.67 -7.75 -19.17
C ARG A 151 -10.21 -6.63 -18.27
N GLY A 152 -11.09 -6.97 -17.31
CA GLY A 152 -11.60 -6.02 -16.31
C GLY A 152 -10.50 -5.52 -15.39
N ALA A 153 -9.72 -6.42 -14.81
CA ALA A 153 -8.60 -6.10 -13.93
C ALA A 153 -7.49 -5.33 -14.69
N GLU A 154 -7.15 -5.77 -15.91
CA GLU A 154 -6.17 -5.08 -16.76
C GLU A 154 -6.62 -3.64 -17.06
N ARG A 155 -7.89 -3.43 -17.42
CA ARG A 155 -8.42 -2.08 -17.67
C ARG A 155 -8.39 -1.19 -16.44
N ALA A 156 -8.73 -1.74 -15.26
CA ALA A 156 -8.67 -1.01 -14.00
C ALA A 156 -7.23 -0.55 -13.69
N LEU A 157 -6.26 -1.45 -13.86
CA LEU A 157 -4.85 -1.18 -13.62
C LEU A 157 -4.30 -0.13 -14.61
N ARG A 158 -4.41 -0.40 -15.92
CA ARG A 158 -3.91 0.51 -16.96
C ARG A 158 -4.65 1.85 -16.98
N GLY A 159 -5.96 1.85 -16.73
CA GLY A 159 -6.80 3.06 -16.76
C GLY A 159 -6.55 4.02 -15.60
N SER A 160 -5.91 3.56 -14.53
CA SER A 160 -5.54 4.37 -13.37
C SER A 160 -4.08 4.83 -13.38
N GLY A 161 -3.26 4.35 -14.33
CA GLY A 161 -1.86 4.73 -14.54
C GLY A 161 -1.64 5.58 -15.79
N LYS A 162 -0.40 5.94 -16.05
CA LYS A 162 0.03 6.49 -17.34
C LYS A 162 0.08 5.39 -18.41
N ILE A 163 0.17 5.78 -19.68
CA ILE A 163 0.21 4.84 -20.81
C ILE A 163 1.31 3.77 -20.66
N HIS A 164 2.43 4.12 -20.05
CA HIS A 164 3.61 3.24 -19.93
C HIS A 164 3.89 2.77 -18.49
N THR A 165 2.98 3.03 -17.55
CA THR A 165 3.13 2.60 -16.14
C THR A 165 3.29 1.08 -16.04
N PHE A 166 2.53 0.34 -16.84
CA PHE A 166 2.55 -1.14 -16.85
C PHE A 166 2.86 -1.64 -18.26
N THR A 167 3.93 -2.41 -18.41
CA THR A 167 4.27 -3.11 -19.65
C THR A 167 3.33 -4.29 -19.91
N ASN A 168 3.38 -4.85 -21.10
CA ASN A 168 2.62 -6.09 -21.38
C ASN A 168 3.16 -7.26 -20.56
N GLU A 169 4.47 -7.32 -20.31
CA GLU A 169 5.07 -8.34 -19.45
C GLU A 169 4.56 -8.23 -18.01
N ASP A 170 4.45 -7.01 -17.46
CA ASP A 170 3.89 -6.80 -16.12
C ASP A 170 2.45 -7.31 -16.05
N ILE A 171 1.62 -6.98 -17.05
CA ILE A 171 0.23 -7.43 -17.10
C ILE A 171 0.12 -8.95 -17.13
N GLU A 172 0.95 -9.65 -17.91
CA GLU A 172 0.92 -11.12 -17.91
C GLU A 172 1.31 -11.69 -16.53
N LYS A 173 2.29 -11.08 -15.84
CA LYS A 173 2.64 -11.48 -14.46
C LYS A 173 1.51 -11.19 -13.46
N TYR A 174 0.81 -10.09 -13.61
CA TYR A 174 -0.39 -9.81 -12.78
C TYR A 174 -1.50 -10.82 -13.07
N LYS A 175 -1.76 -11.19 -14.34
CA LYS A 175 -2.75 -12.21 -14.70
C LYS A 175 -2.40 -13.59 -14.09
N GLU A 176 -1.12 -13.98 -14.09
CA GLU A 176 -0.66 -15.20 -13.41
C GLU A 176 -1.03 -15.15 -11.90
N ALA A 177 -0.78 -14.03 -11.22
CA ALA A 177 -1.09 -13.85 -9.81
C ALA A 177 -2.61 -13.81 -9.54
N TRP A 178 -3.40 -13.13 -10.38
CA TRP A 178 -4.85 -13.08 -10.26
C TRP A 178 -5.52 -14.42 -10.53
N SER A 179 -4.90 -15.26 -11.36
CA SER A 179 -5.40 -16.59 -11.73
C SER A 179 -5.19 -17.65 -10.64
N GLN A 180 -4.46 -17.32 -9.56
CA GLN A 180 -4.34 -18.25 -8.45
C GLN A 180 -5.72 -18.54 -7.84
N PRO A 181 -6.02 -19.80 -7.50
CA PRO A 181 -7.34 -20.20 -7.00
C PRO A 181 -7.81 -19.32 -5.83
N GLY A 182 -8.94 -18.64 -6.00
CA GLY A 182 -9.53 -17.77 -4.98
C GLY A 182 -8.89 -16.38 -4.81
N ALA A 183 -7.84 -16.04 -5.56
CA ALA A 183 -7.11 -14.79 -5.38
C ALA A 183 -7.99 -13.55 -5.56
N MET A 184 -8.78 -13.46 -6.63
CA MET A 184 -9.63 -12.28 -6.87
C MET A 184 -10.66 -12.08 -5.76
N THR A 185 -11.34 -13.14 -5.32
CA THR A 185 -12.28 -13.06 -4.19
C THR A 185 -11.58 -12.66 -2.90
N ALA A 186 -10.39 -13.20 -2.65
CA ALA A 186 -9.59 -12.87 -1.47
C ALA A 186 -9.17 -11.39 -1.47
N MET A 187 -8.68 -10.87 -2.59
CA MET A 187 -8.33 -9.45 -2.76
C MET A 187 -9.55 -8.54 -2.56
N ILE A 188 -10.71 -8.87 -3.15
CA ILE A 188 -11.97 -8.12 -2.98
C ILE A 188 -12.46 -8.19 -1.52
N ASN A 189 -12.18 -9.26 -0.80
CA ASN A 189 -12.55 -9.38 0.60
C ASN A 189 -11.88 -8.35 1.52
N TRP A 190 -10.77 -7.73 1.14
CA TRP A 190 -10.20 -6.57 1.85
C TRP A 190 -11.19 -5.39 1.89
N TYR A 191 -11.81 -5.10 0.74
CA TYR A 191 -12.83 -4.05 0.62
C TYR A 191 -14.12 -4.42 1.36
N ARG A 192 -14.51 -5.71 1.34
CA ARG A 192 -15.66 -6.20 2.11
C ARG A 192 -15.40 -6.11 3.60
N ALA A 193 -14.18 -6.43 4.02
CA ALA A 193 -13.79 -6.43 5.42
C ALA A 193 -13.76 -5.02 6.01
N VAL A 194 -13.17 -4.03 5.32
CA VAL A 194 -13.07 -2.68 5.87
C VAL A 194 -14.44 -2.01 6.07
N VAL A 195 -15.44 -2.38 5.29
CA VAL A 195 -16.81 -1.89 5.46
C VAL A 195 -17.54 -2.60 6.59
N ARG A 196 -17.37 -3.93 6.70
CA ARG A 196 -18.15 -4.78 7.60
C ARG A 196 -17.52 -4.97 8.98
N TYR A 197 -16.21 -4.90 9.08
CA TYR A 197 -15.42 -5.22 10.27
C TYR A 197 -14.44 -4.09 10.56
N GLN A 198 -14.97 -2.87 10.75
CA GLN A 198 -14.15 -1.68 11.01
C GLN A 198 -13.30 -1.88 12.26
N PRO A 199 -12.02 -1.52 12.23
CA PRO A 199 -11.16 -1.57 13.40
C PRO A 199 -11.70 -0.62 14.47
N ARG A 200 -11.52 -0.98 15.74
CA ARG A 200 -11.74 -0.04 16.83
C ARG A 200 -10.71 1.07 16.70
N ILE A 201 -11.17 2.27 16.39
CA ILE A 201 -10.33 3.46 16.39
C ILE A 201 -10.06 3.78 17.86
N THR A 202 -8.80 3.73 18.28
CA THR A 202 -8.36 4.21 19.59
C THR A 202 -8.44 5.74 19.62
N ASN A 203 -8.52 6.33 20.80
CA ASN A 203 -8.58 7.81 20.94
C ASN A 203 -7.32 8.51 20.42
N ASP A 204 -6.17 7.83 20.44
CA ASP A 204 -4.90 8.32 19.91
C ASP A 204 -4.59 7.61 18.58
N MET A 205 -4.81 8.31 17.47
CA MET A 205 -4.48 7.85 16.11
C MET A 205 -3.15 8.47 15.60
N ARG A 206 -2.38 9.12 16.47
CA ARG A 206 -1.14 9.76 16.06
C ARG A 206 -0.04 8.75 15.76
N VAL A 207 0.69 9.03 14.69
CA VAL A 207 1.90 8.30 14.32
C VAL A 207 3.11 9.00 14.93
N LYS A 208 3.80 8.29 15.83
CA LYS A 208 4.90 8.81 16.66
C LYS A 208 6.29 8.55 16.09
N ILE A 209 6.35 7.84 14.96
CA ILE A 209 7.60 7.48 14.29
C ILE A 209 7.83 8.37 13.07
N PRO A 210 9.10 8.58 12.67
CA PRO A 210 9.42 9.35 11.47
C PRO A 210 8.70 8.78 10.25
N THR A 211 8.00 9.66 9.50
CA THR A 211 7.15 9.25 8.39
C THR A 211 7.43 10.07 7.13
N LEU A 212 7.61 9.39 6.01
CA LEU A 212 7.68 9.98 4.68
C LEU A 212 6.41 9.61 3.90
N MET A 213 5.64 10.62 3.50
CA MET A 213 4.53 10.44 2.58
C MET A 213 4.92 10.95 1.18
N MET A 214 4.70 10.13 0.17
CA MET A 214 4.88 10.45 -1.24
C MET A 214 3.56 10.31 -1.97
N TRP A 215 3.19 11.32 -2.79
CA TRP A 215 1.86 11.34 -3.40
C TRP A 215 1.88 11.80 -4.85
N GLY A 216 1.38 10.97 -5.76
CA GLY A 216 1.12 11.31 -7.16
C GLY A 216 -0.16 12.15 -7.28
N MET A 217 -0.02 13.39 -7.76
CA MET A 217 -1.15 14.35 -7.78
C MET A 217 -2.22 14.03 -8.81
N LYS A 218 -1.92 13.17 -9.80
CA LYS A 218 -2.88 12.69 -10.82
C LYS A 218 -3.61 11.42 -10.40
N ASP A 219 -3.59 11.06 -9.11
CA ASP A 219 -4.35 9.94 -8.57
C ASP A 219 -5.84 10.11 -8.84
N VAL A 220 -6.44 9.14 -9.56
CA VAL A 220 -7.86 9.15 -9.93
C VAL A 220 -8.76 8.58 -8.84
N ALA A 221 -8.20 7.78 -7.91
CA ALA A 221 -8.93 7.12 -6.84
C ALA A 221 -8.93 7.95 -5.54
N LEU A 222 -7.79 8.55 -5.20
CA LEU A 222 -7.59 9.23 -3.93
C LEU A 222 -7.16 10.68 -4.14
N SER A 223 -7.92 11.62 -3.56
CA SER A 223 -7.65 13.06 -3.67
C SER A 223 -6.38 13.44 -2.92
N HIS A 224 -5.44 14.10 -3.61
CA HIS A 224 -4.20 14.61 -3.00
C HIS A 224 -4.43 15.62 -1.87
N ARG A 225 -5.64 16.20 -1.76
CA ARG A 225 -6.03 17.06 -0.63
C ARG A 225 -5.91 16.33 0.72
N MET A 226 -6.12 15.02 0.72
CA MET A 226 -5.99 14.19 1.91
C MET A 226 -4.55 14.06 2.40
N ALA A 227 -3.56 14.19 1.52
CA ALA A 227 -2.15 14.03 1.87
C ALA A 227 -1.72 15.06 2.95
N ARG A 228 -2.02 16.35 2.75
CA ARG A 228 -1.66 17.41 3.72
C ARG A 228 -2.33 17.19 5.07
N LEU A 229 -3.64 16.88 5.06
CA LEU A 229 -4.39 16.64 6.30
C LEU A 229 -3.92 15.39 7.05
N SER A 230 -3.36 14.43 6.32
CA SER A 230 -2.78 13.23 6.94
C SER A 230 -1.54 13.54 7.77
N MET A 231 -0.76 14.55 7.37
CA MET A 231 0.43 14.97 8.11
C MET A 231 0.10 15.62 9.45
N ASP A 232 -1.14 16.10 9.67
CA ASP A 232 -1.59 16.59 10.96
C ASP A 232 -1.63 15.50 12.05
N PHE A 233 -1.66 14.23 11.62
CA PHE A 233 -1.64 13.05 12.49
C PHE A 233 -0.24 12.46 12.70
N VAL A 234 0.82 13.10 12.20
CA VAL A 234 2.20 12.60 12.26
C VAL A 234 3.04 13.57 13.08
N ASP A 235 3.80 13.06 14.05
CA ASP A 235 4.64 13.91 14.92
C ASP A 235 5.88 14.42 14.16
N GLU A 236 6.53 13.54 13.39
CA GLU A 236 7.68 13.85 12.55
C GLU A 236 7.43 13.37 11.13
N GLY A 237 7.01 14.27 10.25
CA GLY A 237 6.57 13.88 8.90
C GLY A 237 7.08 14.77 7.78
N ASN A 238 7.36 14.13 6.65
CA ASN A 238 7.71 14.77 5.39
C ASN A 238 6.69 14.37 4.31
N LEU A 239 6.27 15.34 3.50
CA LEU A 239 5.32 15.13 2.41
C LEU A 239 5.94 15.60 1.08
N ILE A 240 5.97 14.71 0.10
CA ILE A 240 6.47 15.00 -1.25
C ILE A 240 5.37 14.74 -2.26
N PHE A 241 5.07 15.75 -3.07
CA PHE A 241 4.14 15.63 -4.17
C PHE A 241 4.87 15.38 -5.49
N PHE A 242 4.30 14.51 -6.31
CA PHE A 242 4.75 14.22 -7.67
C PHE A 242 3.67 14.70 -8.64
N PRO A 243 3.82 15.91 -9.22
CA PRO A 243 2.76 16.54 -10.02
C PRO A 243 2.29 15.71 -11.21
N GLU A 244 3.20 14.95 -11.81
CA GLU A 244 2.91 14.17 -13.01
C GLU A 244 2.61 12.70 -12.72
N ALA A 245 2.78 12.21 -11.49
CA ALA A 245 2.50 10.81 -11.13
C ALA A 245 1.02 10.59 -10.79
N THR A 246 0.58 9.38 -11.09
CA THR A 246 -0.77 8.88 -10.79
C THR A 246 -0.81 8.20 -9.42
N HIS A 247 -1.79 7.34 -9.19
CA HIS A 247 -1.86 6.44 -8.04
C HIS A 247 -0.59 5.57 -7.90
N TRP A 248 0.03 5.23 -9.01
CA TRP A 248 1.16 4.31 -9.13
C TRP A 248 2.50 5.06 -9.06
N VAL A 249 2.67 5.91 -8.05
CA VAL A 249 3.83 6.79 -7.92
C VAL A 249 5.17 6.04 -7.92
N GLN A 250 5.22 4.83 -7.35
CA GLN A 250 6.40 3.96 -7.32
C GLN A 250 6.82 3.43 -8.71
N HIS A 251 5.86 3.41 -9.66
CA HIS A 251 6.13 3.08 -11.05
C HIS A 251 6.38 4.33 -11.89
N ASP A 252 5.50 5.33 -11.75
CA ASP A 252 5.48 6.53 -12.57
C ASP A 252 6.67 7.47 -12.37
N ALA A 253 7.25 7.47 -11.17
CA ALA A 253 8.35 8.30 -10.73
C ALA A 253 9.41 7.47 -9.96
N ALA A 254 9.73 6.27 -10.50
CA ALA A 254 10.52 5.28 -9.78
C ALA A 254 11.88 5.81 -9.31
N ALA A 255 12.60 6.58 -10.15
CA ALA A 255 13.93 7.10 -9.82
C ALA A 255 13.88 8.07 -8.64
N GLU A 256 12.94 9.02 -8.66
CA GLU A 256 12.76 10.00 -7.59
C GLU A 256 12.24 9.35 -6.31
N VAL A 257 11.28 8.43 -6.42
CA VAL A 257 10.79 7.65 -5.27
C VAL A 257 11.92 6.87 -4.63
N ASN A 258 12.78 6.23 -5.42
CA ASN A 258 13.95 5.49 -4.92
C ASN A 258 14.91 6.39 -4.17
N HIS A 259 15.23 7.57 -4.73
CA HIS A 259 16.10 8.56 -4.10
C HIS A 259 15.56 8.95 -2.70
N TYR A 260 14.30 9.39 -2.63
CA TYR A 260 13.69 9.80 -1.36
C TYR A 260 13.55 8.64 -0.35
N LEU A 261 13.21 7.43 -0.82
CA LEU A 261 13.13 6.26 0.05
C LEU A 261 14.50 5.91 0.66
N VAL A 262 15.53 5.80 -0.16
CA VAL A 262 16.90 5.47 0.30
C VAL A 262 17.38 6.49 1.32
N ASP A 263 17.24 7.77 1.02
CA ASP A 263 17.70 8.84 1.91
C ASP A 263 16.95 8.88 3.23
N PHE A 264 15.62 8.71 3.18
CA PHE A 264 14.78 8.70 4.36
C PHE A 264 15.00 7.45 5.22
N LEU A 265 14.99 6.25 4.62
CA LEU A 265 15.07 4.99 5.37
C LEU A 265 16.45 4.75 5.99
N LEU A 266 17.51 5.35 5.42
CA LEU A 266 18.88 5.22 5.92
C LEU A 266 19.38 6.45 6.68
N ASP A 267 18.52 7.42 6.96
CA ASP A 267 18.86 8.65 7.70
C ASP A 267 20.01 9.47 7.08
N LYS A 268 20.11 9.45 5.75
CA LYS A 268 21.18 10.12 5.02
C LYS A 268 20.95 11.63 4.87
N ILE A 269 19.69 12.06 4.90
CA ILE A 269 19.30 13.47 4.84
C ILE A 269 18.17 13.72 5.84
N SER A 270 18.33 14.73 6.71
CA SER A 270 17.17 15.36 7.36
C SER A 270 16.38 16.07 6.27
N ILE A 271 15.33 15.41 5.73
CA ILE A 271 14.47 16.03 4.72
C ILE A 271 13.78 17.21 5.41
N LYS A 272 14.31 18.41 5.19
CA LYS A 272 13.66 19.64 5.71
C LYS A 272 12.32 19.78 5.01
N VAL A 273 11.27 19.80 5.82
CA VAL A 273 9.88 20.02 5.40
C VAL A 273 9.79 21.20 4.44
N LEU A 274 9.48 20.96 3.18
CA LEU A 274 8.88 21.96 2.32
C LEU A 274 7.40 22.09 2.78
N ARG A 275 7.17 23.03 3.73
CA ARG A 275 5.84 23.42 4.16
C ARG A 275 5.10 24.20 3.08
#